data_8a03e797e2e60085c2bba42ece42a943
#
_entry.id   8a03e797e2e60085c2bba42ece42a943
#
_cell.length_a   1.000
_cell.length_b   1.000
_cell.length_c   1.000
_cell.angle_alpha   90.00
_cell.angle_beta   90.00
_cell.angle_gamma   90.00
#
_symmetry.space_group_name_H-M   'P 1'
#
loop_
_entity.id
_entity.type
_entity.pdbx_description
1 polymer ?
#
loop_
_entity_poly.entity_id
_entity_poly.type
_entity_poly.pdbx_seq_one_letter_code
_entity_poly.pdbx_strand_id
1 'polypeptide(L)'
;MTVETSKKLLSIFGIIDIIFGVLGLILGVVAAAGGGLVAVGGIAAEQADAGAAGGLALLAGIVLILVGVFSVVEGVLSRRAAKDPSKAKPAFVFAVISLVLAAISLISAFTGGGSPVSAIVSVVVNGLLVAAANTLRKEG
;
A
#
# COMPACT_ATOMS: atom_id res chain seq x y z
N MET A 1 -8.16 -13.85 18.90
CA MET A 1 -9.09 -13.19 17.95
C MET A 1 -10.11 -14.20 17.46
N THR A 2 -11.38 -13.84 17.48
CA THR A 2 -12.47 -14.69 17.00
C THR A 2 -12.58 -14.65 15.48
N VAL A 3 -13.20 -15.66 14.88
CA VAL A 3 -13.48 -15.71 13.43
C VAL A 3 -14.33 -14.52 12.99
N GLU A 4 -15.36 -14.19 13.77
CA GLU A 4 -16.25 -13.06 13.47
C GLU A 4 -15.49 -11.71 13.49
N THR A 5 -14.69 -11.49 14.51
CA THR A 5 -13.83 -10.28 14.59
C THR A 5 -12.85 -10.21 13.42
N SER A 6 -12.24 -11.33 13.06
CA SER A 6 -11.32 -11.42 11.93
C SER A 6 -12.01 -11.08 10.60
N LYS A 7 -13.23 -11.58 10.38
CA LYS A 7 -14.03 -11.26 9.19
C LYS A 7 -14.36 -9.75 9.12
N LYS A 8 -14.77 -9.17 10.25
CA LYS A 8 -15.06 -7.73 10.33
C LYS A 8 -13.82 -6.90 10.02
N LEU A 9 -12.69 -7.21 10.64
CA LEU A 9 -11.42 -6.49 10.40
C LEU A 9 -11.00 -6.58 8.94
N LEU A 10 -10.95 -7.76 8.35
CA LEU A 10 -10.56 -7.93 6.95
C LEU A 10 -11.53 -7.26 5.99
N SER A 11 -12.83 -7.24 6.30
CA SER A 11 -13.82 -6.55 5.47
C SER A 11 -13.63 -5.04 5.51
N ILE A 12 -13.46 -4.47 6.71
CA ILE A 12 -13.30 -3.01 6.89
C ILE A 12 -11.98 -2.54 6.27
N PHE A 13 -10.88 -3.15 6.64
CA PHE A 13 -9.58 -2.77 6.11
C PHE A 13 -9.45 -3.06 4.61
N GLY A 14 -10.08 -4.15 4.12
CA GLY A 14 -10.14 -4.43 2.70
C GLY A 14 -10.85 -3.33 1.89
N ILE A 15 -11.91 -2.73 2.44
CA ILE A 15 -12.58 -1.57 1.81
C ILE A 15 -11.65 -0.36 1.83
N ILE A 16 -11.02 -0.10 2.97
CA ILE A 16 -10.07 1.02 3.12
C ILE A 16 -8.92 0.88 2.13
N ASP A 17 -8.33 -0.31 2.02
CA ASP A 17 -7.23 -0.59 1.08
C ASP A 17 -7.63 -0.38 -0.36
N ILE A 18 -8.85 -0.79 -0.75
CA ILE A 18 -9.36 -0.55 -2.10
C ILE A 18 -9.51 0.95 -2.36
N ILE A 19 -10.09 1.69 -1.42
CA ILE A 19 -10.27 3.14 -1.57
C ILE A 19 -8.92 3.85 -1.70
N PHE A 20 -7.99 3.58 -0.79
CA PHE A 20 -6.65 4.17 -0.84
C PHE A 20 -5.86 3.71 -2.05
N GLY A 21 -6.01 2.44 -2.45
CA GLY A 21 -5.38 1.91 -3.65
C GLY A 21 -5.86 2.62 -4.92
N VAL A 22 -7.16 2.84 -5.07
CA VAL A 22 -7.73 3.59 -6.20
C VAL A 22 -7.27 5.04 -6.19
N LEU A 23 -7.28 5.70 -5.03
CA LEU A 23 -6.75 7.06 -4.91
C LEU A 23 -5.27 7.12 -5.26
N GLY A 24 -4.48 6.17 -4.79
CA GLY A 24 -3.06 6.04 -5.11
C GLY A 24 -2.82 5.86 -6.62
N LEU A 25 -3.65 5.05 -7.29
CA LEU A 25 -3.59 4.88 -8.74
C LEU A 25 -3.87 6.20 -9.48
N ILE A 26 -4.93 6.91 -9.10
CA ILE A 26 -5.29 8.20 -9.73
C ILE A 26 -4.17 9.22 -9.52
N LEU A 27 -3.72 9.40 -8.28
CA LEU A 27 -2.64 10.33 -7.96
C LEU A 27 -1.32 9.94 -8.62
N GLY A 28 -1.03 8.63 -8.67
CA GLY A 28 0.15 8.09 -9.34
C GLY A 28 0.16 8.39 -10.83
N VAL A 29 -0.97 8.20 -11.52
CA VAL A 29 -1.10 8.52 -12.94
C VAL A 29 -0.94 10.02 -13.18
N VAL A 30 -1.59 10.87 -12.37
CA VAL A 30 -1.47 12.32 -12.47
C VAL A 30 -0.01 12.77 -12.24
N ALA A 31 0.63 12.24 -11.20
CA ALA A 31 2.01 12.60 -10.88
C ALA A 31 2.99 12.10 -11.96
N ALA A 32 2.82 10.88 -12.46
CA ALA A 32 3.66 10.33 -13.52
C ALA A 32 3.51 11.09 -14.82
N ALA A 33 2.28 11.37 -15.25
CA ALA A 33 2.01 12.12 -16.47
C ALA A 33 2.51 13.58 -16.36
N GLY A 34 2.19 14.27 -15.27
CA GLY A 34 2.65 15.63 -15.01
C GLY A 34 4.16 15.72 -14.87
N GLY A 35 4.78 14.81 -14.12
CA GLY A 35 6.22 14.72 -13.95
C GLY A 35 6.94 14.42 -15.24
N GLY A 36 6.39 13.51 -16.05
CA GLY A 36 6.96 13.19 -17.37
C GLY A 36 6.94 14.38 -18.32
N LEU A 37 5.84 15.14 -18.38
CA LEU A 37 5.76 16.35 -19.19
C LEU A 37 6.76 17.42 -18.72
N VAL A 38 6.89 17.64 -17.42
CA VAL A 38 7.82 18.61 -16.84
C VAL A 38 9.28 18.17 -17.11
N ALA A 39 9.57 16.87 -16.98
CA ALA A 39 10.92 16.35 -17.27
C ALA A 39 11.31 16.60 -18.72
N VAL A 40 10.45 16.25 -19.67
CA VAL A 40 10.70 16.46 -21.10
C VAL A 40 10.79 17.96 -21.44
N GLY A 41 9.85 18.76 -20.92
CA GLY A 41 9.85 20.21 -21.10
C GLY A 41 11.08 20.88 -20.52
N GLY A 42 11.53 20.47 -19.34
CA GLY A 42 12.75 20.97 -18.69
C GLY A 42 14.01 20.64 -19.49
N ILE A 43 14.13 19.43 -20.00
CA ILE A 43 15.25 19.02 -20.86
C ILE A 43 15.25 19.83 -22.16
N ALA A 44 14.08 19.95 -22.84
CA ALA A 44 13.94 20.70 -24.09
C ALA A 44 14.24 22.19 -23.93
N ALA A 45 13.95 22.77 -22.77
CA ALA A 45 14.24 24.16 -22.42
C ALA A 45 15.62 24.38 -21.79
N GLU A 46 16.45 23.34 -21.70
CA GLU A 46 17.75 23.37 -21.02
C GLU A 46 17.69 23.80 -19.54
N GLN A 47 16.56 23.50 -18.90
CA GLN A 47 16.33 23.76 -17.48
C GLN A 47 16.56 22.47 -16.68
N ALA A 48 17.80 22.21 -16.26
CA ALA A 48 18.18 20.97 -15.58
C ALA A 48 17.40 20.71 -14.28
N ASP A 49 17.13 21.74 -13.48
CA ASP A 49 16.41 21.63 -12.21
C ASP A 49 14.94 21.24 -12.45
N ALA A 50 14.27 21.84 -13.44
CA ALA A 50 12.91 21.46 -13.81
C ALA A 50 12.85 20.05 -14.38
N GLY A 51 13.81 19.65 -15.20
CA GLY A 51 13.93 18.29 -15.74
C GLY A 51 14.14 17.25 -14.65
N ALA A 52 15.01 17.53 -13.67
CA ALA A 52 15.25 16.65 -12.52
C ALA A 52 14.02 16.53 -11.61
N ALA A 53 13.36 17.65 -11.28
CA ALA A 53 12.15 17.66 -10.47
C ALA A 53 11.00 16.90 -11.15
N GLY A 54 10.82 17.06 -12.46
CA GLY A 54 9.85 16.30 -13.25
C GLY A 54 10.17 14.80 -13.30
N GLY A 55 11.44 14.43 -13.41
CA GLY A 55 11.90 13.05 -13.37
C GLY A 55 11.62 12.38 -12.02
N LEU A 56 11.84 13.08 -10.91
CA LEU A 56 11.51 12.60 -9.58
C LEU A 56 9.99 12.42 -9.39
N ALA A 57 9.19 13.37 -9.89
CA ALA A 57 7.74 13.27 -9.84
C ALA A 57 7.21 12.09 -10.70
N LEU A 58 7.82 11.84 -11.86
CA LEU A 58 7.52 10.68 -12.69
C LEU A 58 7.80 9.37 -11.94
N LEU A 59 8.97 9.25 -11.33
CA LEU A 59 9.33 8.05 -10.54
C LEU A 59 8.39 7.87 -9.34
N ALA A 60 8.11 8.94 -8.62
CA ALA A 60 7.16 8.90 -7.49
C ALA A 60 5.77 8.47 -7.96
N GLY A 61 5.31 8.96 -9.10
CA GLY A 61 4.03 8.55 -9.70
C GLY A 61 4.00 7.07 -10.05
N ILE A 62 5.07 6.52 -10.61
CA ILE A 62 5.18 5.09 -10.92
C ILE A 62 5.10 4.27 -9.63
N VAL A 63 5.85 4.67 -8.59
CA VAL A 63 5.81 3.99 -7.28
C VAL A 63 4.39 4.01 -6.68
N LEU A 64 3.70 5.16 -6.76
CA LEU A 64 2.31 5.26 -6.29
C LEU A 64 1.35 4.35 -7.06
N ILE A 65 1.54 4.19 -8.36
CA ILE A 65 0.76 3.25 -9.18
C ILE A 65 0.99 1.82 -8.68
N LEU A 66 2.23 1.42 -8.49
CA LEU A 66 2.57 0.07 -8.01
C LEU A 66 1.99 -0.21 -6.62
N VAL A 67 2.14 0.74 -5.70
CA VAL A 67 1.55 0.66 -4.35
C VAL A 67 0.03 0.62 -4.43
N GLY A 68 -0.58 1.43 -5.29
CA GLY A 68 -2.04 1.46 -5.50
C GLY A 68 -2.57 0.13 -6.00
N VAL A 69 -1.91 -0.48 -6.99
CA VAL A 69 -2.27 -1.83 -7.48
C VAL A 69 -2.17 -2.86 -6.36
N PHE A 70 -1.08 -2.84 -5.61
CA PHE A 70 -0.86 -3.75 -4.49
C PHE A 70 -1.97 -3.61 -3.44
N SER A 71 -2.32 -2.38 -3.05
CA SER A 71 -3.38 -2.11 -2.07
C SER A 71 -4.75 -2.57 -2.55
N VAL A 72 -5.09 -2.36 -3.82
CA VAL A 72 -6.35 -2.85 -4.38
C VAL A 72 -6.41 -4.38 -4.34
N VAL A 73 -5.34 -5.04 -4.74
CA VAL A 73 -5.27 -6.51 -4.71
C VAL A 73 -5.40 -7.03 -3.28
N GLU A 74 -4.65 -6.46 -2.34
CA GLU A 74 -4.72 -6.81 -0.92
C GLU A 74 -6.14 -6.61 -0.37
N GLY A 75 -6.77 -5.48 -0.66
CA GLY A 75 -8.13 -5.18 -0.24
C GLY A 75 -9.16 -6.16 -0.80
N VAL A 76 -9.05 -6.53 -2.07
CA VAL A 76 -9.93 -7.52 -2.69
C VAL A 76 -9.75 -8.89 -2.04
N LEU A 77 -8.51 -9.32 -1.83
CA LEU A 77 -8.21 -10.60 -1.20
C LEU A 77 -8.70 -10.65 0.25
N SER A 78 -8.53 -9.57 1.00
CA SER A 78 -9.01 -9.44 2.38
C SER A 78 -10.54 -9.56 2.45
N ARG A 79 -11.26 -8.92 1.54
CA ARG A 79 -12.72 -9.03 1.47
C ARG A 79 -13.19 -10.42 1.05
N ARG A 80 -12.47 -11.07 0.14
CA ARG A 80 -12.78 -12.47 -0.23
C ARG A 80 -12.59 -13.40 0.95
N ALA A 81 -11.51 -13.25 1.70
CA ALA A 81 -11.25 -14.02 2.91
C ALA A 81 -12.31 -13.77 3.99
N ALA A 82 -12.78 -12.54 4.14
CA ALA A 82 -13.83 -12.20 5.09
C ALA A 82 -15.17 -12.89 4.78
N LYS A 83 -15.47 -13.06 3.48
CA LYS A 83 -16.69 -13.76 3.04
C LYS A 83 -16.55 -15.28 3.06
N ASP A 84 -15.39 -15.79 2.70
CA ASP A 84 -15.09 -17.20 2.58
C ASP A 84 -13.70 -17.50 3.16
N PRO A 85 -13.63 -18.06 4.39
CA PRO A 85 -12.36 -18.39 5.04
C PRO A 85 -11.45 -19.32 4.24
N SER A 86 -12.00 -20.14 3.34
CA SER A 86 -11.19 -20.99 2.47
C SER A 86 -10.28 -20.21 1.54
N LYS A 87 -10.56 -18.92 1.31
CA LYS A 87 -9.79 -17.99 0.49
C LYS A 87 -8.86 -17.07 1.30
N ALA A 88 -8.64 -17.40 2.57
CA ALA A 88 -7.80 -16.58 3.45
C ALA A 88 -6.30 -16.71 3.20
N LYS A 89 -5.83 -17.78 2.57
CA LYS A 89 -4.40 -18.02 2.33
C LYS A 89 -3.74 -16.91 1.50
N PRO A 90 -4.27 -16.48 0.35
CA PRO A 90 -3.70 -15.34 -0.38
C PRO A 90 -3.72 -14.04 0.42
N ALA A 91 -4.80 -13.76 1.15
CA ALA A 91 -4.90 -12.59 2.02
C ALA A 91 -3.83 -12.62 3.12
N PHE A 92 -3.59 -13.78 3.71
CA PHE A 92 -2.54 -13.97 4.71
C PHE A 92 -1.15 -13.68 4.14
N VAL A 93 -0.84 -14.20 2.95
CA VAL A 93 0.45 -13.96 2.28
C VAL A 93 0.66 -12.47 2.02
N PHE A 94 -0.33 -11.78 1.47
CA PHE A 94 -0.24 -10.34 1.21
C PHE A 94 -0.13 -9.53 2.51
N ALA A 95 -0.87 -9.90 3.56
CA ALA A 95 -0.78 -9.25 4.86
C ALA A 95 0.62 -9.40 5.48
N VAL A 96 1.25 -10.56 5.36
CA VAL A 96 2.63 -10.79 5.82
C VAL A 96 3.62 -9.93 5.03
N ILE A 97 3.48 -9.84 3.71
CA ILE A 97 4.31 -8.96 2.88
C ILE A 97 4.15 -7.51 3.32
N SER A 98 2.92 -7.05 3.52
CA SER A 98 2.63 -5.68 3.99
C SER A 98 3.23 -5.42 5.37
N LEU A 99 3.16 -6.39 6.29
CA LEU A 99 3.77 -6.28 7.61
C LEU A 99 5.30 -6.15 7.53
N VAL A 100 5.94 -6.93 6.68
CA VAL A 100 7.40 -6.84 6.45
C VAL A 100 7.78 -5.46 5.90
N LEU A 101 7.02 -4.95 4.92
CA LEU A 101 7.24 -3.62 4.36
C LEU A 101 7.02 -2.52 5.41
N ALA A 102 5.99 -2.65 6.25
CA ALA A 102 5.73 -1.73 7.34
C ALA A 102 6.85 -1.76 8.39
N ALA A 103 7.39 -2.92 8.71
CA ALA A 103 8.55 -3.06 9.61
C ALA A 103 9.81 -2.40 9.05
N ILE A 104 10.06 -2.56 7.76
CA ILE A 104 11.17 -1.87 7.07
C ILE A 104 10.96 -0.36 7.12
N SER A 105 9.75 0.13 6.88
CA SER A 105 9.41 1.55 6.98
C SER A 105 9.60 2.10 8.39
N LEU A 106 9.27 1.31 9.42
CA LEU A 106 9.49 1.68 10.81
C LEU A 106 10.99 1.84 11.12
N ILE A 107 11.82 0.91 10.69
CA ILE A 107 13.27 0.99 10.84
C ILE A 107 13.81 2.24 10.14
N SER A 108 13.38 2.49 8.90
CA SER A 108 13.77 3.67 8.13
C SER A 108 13.33 4.98 8.79
N ALA A 109 12.17 5.01 9.42
CA ALA A 109 11.68 6.18 10.15
C ALA A 109 12.53 6.52 11.37
N PHE A 110 13.02 5.50 12.11
CA PHE A 110 13.93 5.71 13.25
C PHE A 110 15.35 6.09 12.83
N THR A 111 15.82 5.64 11.69
CA THR A 111 17.19 5.90 11.22
C THR A 111 17.28 7.08 10.25
N GLY A 112 16.23 7.37 9.49
CA GLY A 112 16.22 8.35 8.42
C GLY A 112 15.41 9.62 8.69
N GLY A 113 14.86 9.80 9.90
CA GLY A 113 14.12 11.02 10.25
C GLY A 113 12.69 11.12 9.72
N GLY A 114 12.08 10.00 9.30
CA GLY A 114 10.66 9.93 8.95
C GLY A 114 9.74 10.04 10.18
N SER A 115 8.41 9.97 9.97
CA SER A 115 7.43 9.99 11.07
C SER A 115 7.33 8.62 11.75
N PRO A 116 7.86 8.44 12.98
CA PRO A 116 7.77 7.15 13.67
C PRO A 116 6.33 6.77 14.05
N VAL A 117 5.47 7.75 14.33
CA VAL A 117 4.07 7.52 14.71
C VAL A 117 3.30 6.84 13.58
N SER A 118 3.40 7.35 12.35
CA SER A 118 2.77 6.76 11.16
C SER A 118 3.28 5.34 10.90
N ALA A 119 4.59 5.11 11.05
CA ALA A 119 5.19 3.81 10.86
C ALA A 119 4.73 2.80 11.94
N ILE A 120 4.63 3.21 13.21
CA ILE A 120 4.10 2.37 14.29
C ILE A 120 2.65 2.00 14.04
N VAL A 121 1.81 2.94 13.65
CA VAL A 121 0.40 2.70 13.31
C VAL A 121 0.30 1.69 12.15
N SER A 122 1.12 1.84 11.11
CA SER A 122 1.17 0.92 9.98
C SER A 122 1.54 -0.51 10.41
N VAL A 123 2.55 -0.67 11.27
CA VAL A 123 2.94 -1.99 11.81
C VAL A 123 1.82 -2.61 12.62
N VAL A 124 1.17 -1.85 13.48
CA VAL A 124 0.05 -2.34 14.32
C VAL A 124 -1.12 -2.79 13.43
N VAL A 125 -1.53 -1.98 12.47
CA VAL A 125 -2.64 -2.31 11.55
C VAL A 125 -2.31 -3.57 10.74
N ASN A 126 -1.13 -3.64 10.14
CA ASN A 126 -0.72 -4.81 9.36
C ASN A 126 -0.57 -6.06 10.23
N GLY A 127 -0.09 -5.92 11.47
CA GLY A 127 -0.05 -7.01 12.45
C GLY A 127 -1.43 -7.56 12.77
N LEU A 128 -2.44 -6.69 12.95
CA LEU A 128 -3.83 -7.09 13.15
C LEU A 128 -4.39 -7.81 11.91
N LEU A 129 -4.09 -7.34 10.72
CA LEU A 129 -4.51 -7.99 9.47
C LEU A 129 -3.88 -9.38 9.31
N VAL A 130 -2.61 -9.53 9.64
CA VAL A 130 -1.93 -10.85 9.65
C VAL A 130 -2.61 -11.78 10.64
N ALA A 131 -2.88 -11.33 11.85
CA ALA A 131 -3.56 -12.13 12.87
C ALA A 131 -4.97 -12.54 12.42
N ALA A 132 -5.74 -11.61 11.86
CA ALA A 132 -7.07 -11.88 11.34
C ALA A 132 -7.06 -12.87 10.17
N ALA A 133 -6.17 -12.67 9.21
CA ALA A 133 -6.04 -13.58 8.06
C ALA A 133 -5.56 -14.96 8.49
N ASN A 134 -4.64 -15.05 9.47
CA ASN A 134 -4.20 -16.32 10.02
C ASN A 134 -5.33 -17.08 10.73
N THR A 135 -6.16 -16.37 11.49
CA THR A 135 -7.35 -16.95 12.14
C THR A 135 -8.29 -17.55 11.11
N LEU A 136 -8.62 -16.82 10.04
CA LEU A 136 -9.50 -17.31 8.98
C LEU A 136 -8.85 -18.44 8.18
N ARG A 137 -7.56 -18.38 7.94
CA ARG A 137 -6.82 -19.45 7.23
C ARG A 137 -6.92 -20.79 7.95
N LYS A 138 -6.93 -20.80 9.28
CA LYS A 138 -7.08 -22.03 10.08
C LYS A 138 -8.49 -22.61 10.04
N GLU A 139 -9.50 -21.78 9.77
CA GLU A 139 -10.90 -22.21 9.64
C GLU A 139 -11.21 -22.76 8.25
N GLY A 140 -10.48 -22.36 7.24
CA GLY A 140 -10.62 -22.85 5.86
C GLY A 140 -9.63 -23.99 5.49
#